data_d89ccf57df154d0dfa2fd3e136eae612
#
_entry.id   d89ccf57df154d0dfa2fd3e136eae612
#
_cell.length_a   1.000
_cell.length_b   1.000
_cell.length_c   1.000
_cell.angle_alpha   90.00
_cell.angle_beta   90.00
_cell.angle_gamma   90.00
#
_symmetry.space_group_name_H-M   'P 1'
#
loop_
_entity.id
_entity.type
_entity.pdbx_description
1 polymer ?
#
loop_
_entity_poly.entity_id
_entity_poly.type
_entity_poly.pdbx_seq_one_letter_code
_entity_poly.pdbx_strand_id
1 'polypeptide(L)'
;MVAIGFVGFLVWAHHMYTIGFNVDTRAYFTAATMVIAVPTGVKIFSWLATMWGGSIRFEVPMMYALAFIFLFVVGGVTGVTLANASADLVFHDTYYVVAHFHYVMGLAAILAMFAGWYYWIGKMTGRRYPEGLSKLQFWFFVIGVNVLFFPQHFSGIAGMPRRIPDYPDAYA
;
A
#
# COMPACT_ATOMS: atom_id res chain seq x y z
N MET A 1 -16.07 6.70 2.86
CA MET A 1 -14.74 7.33 2.97
C MET A 1 -14.52 7.95 4.34
N VAL A 2 -15.41 8.79 4.83
CA VAL A 2 -15.30 9.41 6.18
C VAL A 2 -15.19 8.38 7.29
N ALA A 3 -15.90 7.25 7.19
CA ALA A 3 -15.86 6.15 8.16
C ALA A 3 -14.44 5.61 8.42
N ILE A 4 -13.55 5.61 7.42
CA ILE A 4 -12.13 5.18 7.59
C ILE A 4 -11.43 6.07 8.61
N GLY A 5 -11.67 7.38 8.55
CA GLY A 5 -11.10 8.33 9.50
C GLY A 5 -11.54 8.05 10.94
N PHE A 6 -12.83 7.81 11.15
CA PHE A 6 -13.35 7.49 12.49
C PHE A 6 -12.82 6.15 13.01
N VAL A 7 -12.95 5.10 12.22
CA VAL A 7 -12.51 3.75 12.63
C VAL A 7 -11.00 3.73 12.84
N GLY A 8 -10.22 4.50 12.04
CA GLY A 8 -8.78 4.58 12.18
C GLY A 8 -8.31 5.02 13.58
N PHE A 9 -9.09 5.86 14.28
CA PHE A 9 -8.77 6.25 15.66
C PHE A 9 -9.07 5.18 16.71
N LEU A 10 -9.78 4.11 16.36
CA LEU A 10 -10.20 3.06 17.28
C LEU A 10 -9.34 1.79 17.20
N VAL A 11 -8.30 1.77 16.35
CA VAL A 11 -7.57 0.53 16.01
C VAL A 11 -6.06 0.61 16.24
N TRP A 12 -5.56 1.67 16.85
CA TRP A 12 -4.10 1.94 17.00
C TRP A 12 -3.31 0.79 17.63
N ALA A 13 -3.93 0.00 18.51
CA ALA A 13 -3.23 -1.05 19.23
C ALA A 13 -2.94 -2.30 18.41
N HIS A 14 -3.31 -2.32 17.12
CA HIS A 14 -2.80 -3.34 16.21
C HIS A 14 -1.27 -3.26 16.02
N HIS A 15 -0.64 -2.14 16.37
CA HIS A 15 0.82 -2.03 16.41
C HIS A 15 1.43 -2.62 17.70
N MET A 16 0.62 -3.11 18.60
CA MET A 16 1.02 -3.52 19.97
C MET A 16 0.65 -4.97 20.28
N TYR A 17 0.34 -5.81 19.29
CA TYR A 17 -0.07 -7.20 19.54
C TYR A 17 0.96 -8.05 20.28
N THR A 18 2.24 -7.69 20.20
CA THR A 18 3.36 -8.45 20.80
C THR A 18 3.72 -8.03 22.23
N ILE A 19 3.04 -7.03 22.81
CA ILE A 19 3.36 -6.52 24.15
C ILE A 19 2.77 -7.36 25.30
N GLY A 20 2.03 -8.44 24.99
CA GLY A 20 1.42 -9.29 26.00
C GLY A 20 -0.04 -8.97 26.31
N PHE A 21 -0.80 -8.39 25.38
CA PHE A 21 -2.25 -8.23 25.52
C PHE A 21 -2.95 -9.57 25.82
N ASN A 22 -4.00 -9.51 26.63
CA ASN A 22 -4.91 -10.64 26.80
C ASN A 22 -5.64 -10.97 25.48
N VAL A 23 -6.25 -12.14 25.43
CA VAL A 23 -6.92 -12.65 24.21
C VAL A 23 -8.07 -11.76 23.79
N ASP A 24 -8.89 -11.26 24.72
CA ASP A 24 -10.04 -10.42 24.41
C ASP A 24 -9.63 -9.09 23.80
N THR A 25 -8.59 -8.46 24.32
CA THR A 25 -8.05 -7.22 23.76
C THR A 25 -7.51 -7.43 22.34
N ARG A 26 -6.79 -8.53 22.11
CA ARG A 26 -6.33 -8.88 20.74
C ARG A 26 -7.50 -9.14 19.80
N ALA A 27 -8.52 -9.85 20.26
CA ALA A 27 -9.72 -10.13 19.46
C ALA A 27 -10.46 -8.84 19.08
N TYR A 28 -10.64 -7.92 20.04
CA TYR A 28 -11.24 -6.61 19.77
C TYR A 28 -10.47 -5.83 18.71
N PHE A 29 -9.16 -5.66 18.87
CA PHE A 29 -8.36 -4.87 17.93
C PHE A 29 -8.21 -5.57 16.57
N THR A 30 -8.19 -6.89 16.52
CA THR A 30 -8.27 -7.66 15.27
C THR A 30 -9.57 -7.35 14.53
N ALA A 31 -10.71 -7.52 15.19
CA ALA A 31 -12.01 -7.29 14.57
C ALA A 31 -12.17 -5.82 14.11
N ALA A 32 -11.84 -4.87 14.98
CA ALA A 32 -11.95 -3.44 14.68
C ALA A 32 -11.02 -3.03 13.53
N THR A 33 -9.80 -3.56 13.47
CA THR A 33 -8.86 -3.28 12.39
C THR A 33 -9.33 -3.89 11.07
N MET A 34 -9.85 -5.12 11.08
CA MET A 34 -10.37 -5.77 9.87
C MET A 34 -11.59 -5.05 9.28
N VAL A 35 -12.41 -4.40 10.12
CA VAL A 35 -13.55 -3.58 9.65
C VAL A 35 -13.11 -2.47 8.69
N ILE A 36 -11.88 -1.95 8.80
CA ILE A 36 -11.35 -0.92 7.89
C ILE A 36 -11.26 -1.42 6.44
N ALA A 37 -11.15 -2.71 6.22
CA ALA A 37 -11.11 -3.29 4.88
C ALA A 37 -12.40 -3.00 4.09
N VAL A 38 -13.56 -2.93 4.75
CA VAL A 38 -14.86 -2.71 4.10
C VAL A 38 -14.94 -1.33 3.43
N PRO A 39 -14.79 -0.20 4.16
CA PRO A 39 -14.85 1.12 3.52
C PRO A 39 -13.68 1.36 2.56
N THR A 40 -12.54 0.72 2.76
CA THR A 40 -11.42 0.77 1.83
C THR A 40 -11.75 0.02 0.54
N GLY A 41 -12.36 -1.15 0.62
CA GLY A 41 -12.87 -1.89 -0.54
C GLY A 41 -13.92 -1.09 -1.32
N VAL A 42 -14.82 -0.39 -0.63
CA VAL A 42 -15.78 0.53 -1.27
C VAL A 42 -15.07 1.60 -2.11
N LYS A 43 -13.93 2.13 -1.65
CA LYS A 43 -13.14 3.09 -2.45
C LYS A 43 -12.61 2.44 -3.74
N ILE A 44 -12.02 1.25 -3.63
CA ILE A 44 -11.49 0.52 -4.78
C ILE A 44 -12.59 0.27 -5.80
N PHE A 45 -13.73 -0.29 -5.36
CA PHE A 45 -14.85 -0.55 -6.26
C PHE A 45 -15.46 0.73 -6.84
N SER A 46 -15.50 1.82 -6.09
CA SER A 46 -15.96 3.12 -6.60
C SER A 46 -15.04 3.65 -7.72
N TRP A 47 -13.73 3.48 -7.59
CA TRP A 47 -12.78 3.87 -8.64
C TRP A 47 -12.92 2.99 -9.88
N LEU A 48 -13.07 1.68 -9.71
CA LEU A 48 -13.33 0.76 -10.82
C LEU A 48 -14.67 1.08 -11.51
N ALA A 49 -15.72 1.34 -10.74
CA ALA A 49 -17.03 1.71 -11.27
C ALA A 49 -16.99 3.05 -12.02
N THR A 50 -16.18 4.01 -11.59
CA THR A 50 -15.97 5.29 -12.29
C THR A 50 -15.37 5.09 -13.68
N MET A 51 -14.52 4.07 -13.83
CA MET A 51 -13.87 3.74 -15.12
C MET A 51 -14.70 2.79 -15.99
N TRP A 52 -15.66 2.08 -15.40
CA TRP A 52 -16.47 1.08 -16.10
C TRP A 52 -17.29 1.70 -17.24
N GLY A 53 -17.14 1.16 -18.45
CA GLY A 53 -17.82 1.66 -19.64
C GLY A 53 -17.30 3.00 -20.16
N GLY A 54 -16.24 3.56 -19.57
CA GLY A 54 -15.63 4.81 -19.98
C GLY A 54 -14.63 4.63 -21.14
N SER A 55 -14.25 5.74 -21.76
CA SER A 55 -13.20 5.79 -22.79
C SER A 55 -11.85 6.06 -22.13
N ILE A 56 -11.14 5.00 -21.72
CA ILE A 56 -9.84 5.11 -21.05
C ILE A 56 -8.76 5.41 -22.10
N ARG A 57 -7.99 6.46 -21.85
CA ARG A 57 -6.77 6.78 -22.60
C ARG A 57 -5.56 6.50 -21.71
N PHE A 58 -4.62 5.71 -22.21
CA PHE A 58 -3.37 5.39 -21.50
C PHE A 58 -2.35 6.53 -21.63
N GLU A 59 -2.76 7.71 -21.21
CA GLU A 59 -1.88 8.84 -20.95
C GLU A 59 -1.19 8.65 -19.58
N VAL A 60 -0.08 9.33 -19.35
CA VAL A 60 0.74 9.15 -18.14
C VAL A 60 -0.06 9.30 -16.85
N PRO A 61 -0.94 10.30 -16.65
CA PRO A 61 -1.74 10.40 -15.44
C PRO A 61 -2.61 9.17 -15.17
N MET A 62 -3.21 8.63 -16.24
CA MET A 62 -4.08 7.45 -16.12
C MET A 62 -3.28 6.17 -15.83
N MET A 63 -2.09 6.04 -16.40
CA MET A 63 -1.19 4.92 -16.10
C MET A 63 -0.83 4.92 -14.61
N TYR A 64 -0.49 6.07 -14.04
CA TYR A 64 -0.22 6.21 -12.61
C TYR A 64 -1.45 5.92 -11.75
N ALA A 65 -2.64 6.36 -12.15
CA ALA A 65 -3.89 6.08 -11.43
C ALA A 65 -4.22 4.57 -11.40
N LEU A 66 -4.03 3.87 -12.53
CA LEU A 66 -4.23 2.43 -12.60
C LEU A 66 -3.19 1.65 -11.77
N ALA A 67 -1.92 2.04 -11.86
CA ALA A 67 -0.86 1.45 -11.03
C ALA A 67 -1.12 1.68 -9.54
N PHE A 68 -1.60 2.87 -9.16
CA PHE A 68 -2.04 3.17 -7.80
C PHE A 68 -3.10 2.18 -7.30
N ILE A 69 -4.17 1.99 -8.06
CA ILE A 69 -5.25 1.08 -7.65
C ILE A 69 -4.71 -0.34 -7.44
N PHE A 70 -3.94 -0.83 -8.40
CA PHE A 70 -3.39 -2.18 -8.35
C PHE A 70 -2.44 -2.39 -7.16
N LEU A 71 -1.45 -1.52 -7.00
CA LEU A 71 -0.44 -1.65 -5.96
C LEU A 71 -1.03 -1.39 -4.56
N PHE A 72 -1.99 -0.48 -4.45
CA PHE A 72 -2.72 -0.27 -3.21
C PHE A 72 -3.53 -1.51 -2.79
N VAL A 73 -4.13 -2.24 -3.73
CA VAL A 73 -4.83 -3.51 -3.42
C VAL A 73 -3.85 -4.56 -2.91
N VAL A 74 -2.67 -4.69 -3.52
CA VAL A 74 -1.62 -5.62 -3.03
C VAL A 74 -1.26 -5.30 -1.58
N GLY A 75 -0.98 -4.03 -1.30
CA GLY A 75 -0.68 -3.58 0.06
C GLY A 75 -1.86 -3.72 1.03
N GLY A 76 -3.08 -3.49 0.56
CA GLY A 76 -4.29 -3.62 1.38
C GLY A 76 -4.57 -5.06 1.81
N VAL A 77 -4.39 -6.02 0.92
CA VAL A 77 -4.54 -7.46 1.22
C VAL A 77 -3.52 -7.92 2.27
N THR A 78 -2.26 -7.48 2.13
CA THR A 78 -1.24 -7.77 3.15
C THR A 78 -1.54 -7.09 4.49
N GLY A 79 -2.21 -5.93 4.47
CA GLY A 79 -2.71 -5.26 5.66
C GLY A 79 -3.80 -6.05 6.39
N VAL A 80 -4.71 -6.68 5.66
CA VAL A 80 -5.72 -7.58 6.25
C VAL A 80 -5.06 -8.77 6.95
N THR A 81 -4.02 -9.32 6.37
CA THR A 81 -3.21 -10.38 7.01
C THR A 81 -2.61 -9.88 8.33
N LEU A 82 -2.00 -8.69 8.34
CA LEU A 82 -1.40 -8.09 9.54
C LEU A 82 -2.44 -7.63 10.58
N ALA A 83 -3.66 -7.31 10.16
CA ALA A 83 -4.76 -6.97 11.06
C ALA A 83 -5.11 -8.11 12.01
N ASN A 84 -4.86 -9.35 11.60
CA ASN A 84 -5.07 -10.54 12.40
C ASN A 84 -3.93 -10.69 13.42
N ALA A 85 -4.26 -10.59 14.70
CA ALA A 85 -3.26 -10.66 15.78
C ALA A 85 -2.44 -11.95 15.76
N SER A 86 -3.05 -13.10 15.44
CA SER A 86 -2.32 -14.37 15.38
C SER A 86 -1.28 -14.40 14.27
N ALA A 87 -1.54 -13.79 13.14
CA ALA A 87 -0.58 -13.65 12.04
C ALA A 87 0.49 -12.60 12.40
N ASP A 88 0.09 -11.47 12.98
CA ASP A 88 1.02 -10.39 13.31
C ASP A 88 2.00 -10.75 14.45
N LEU A 89 1.67 -11.71 15.32
CA LEU A 89 2.63 -12.25 16.29
C LEU A 89 3.90 -12.80 15.63
N VAL A 90 3.78 -13.30 14.40
CA VAL A 90 4.91 -13.82 13.60
C VAL A 90 5.52 -12.75 12.71
N PHE A 91 4.70 -11.85 12.15
CA PHE A 91 5.13 -10.85 11.17
C PHE A 91 5.53 -9.51 11.77
N HIS A 92 5.18 -9.26 13.04
CA HIS A 92 5.53 -8.01 13.71
C HIS A 92 7.03 -7.75 13.65
N ASP A 93 7.39 -6.51 13.31
CA ASP A 93 8.78 -6.07 13.15
C ASP A 93 9.64 -6.92 12.18
N THR A 94 9.01 -7.54 11.18
CA THR A 94 9.68 -8.18 10.05
C THR A 94 9.58 -7.34 8.77
N TYR A 95 10.31 -7.74 7.72
CA TYR A 95 10.21 -7.13 6.39
C TYR A 95 8.85 -7.32 5.72
N TYR A 96 8.00 -8.22 6.22
CA TYR A 96 6.61 -8.31 5.75
C TYR A 96 5.82 -7.02 6.03
N VAL A 97 5.99 -6.46 7.23
CA VAL A 97 5.38 -5.17 7.60
C VAL A 97 5.97 -4.04 6.75
N VAL A 98 7.27 -4.07 6.47
CA VAL A 98 7.95 -3.08 5.64
C VAL A 98 7.38 -3.09 4.21
N ALA A 99 7.22 -4.27 3.61
CA ALA A 99 6.60 -4.43 2.31
C ALA A 99 5.16 -3.88 2.30
N HIS A 100 4.36 -4.24 3.30
CA HIS A 100 2.98 -3.78 3.45
C HIS A 100 2.87 -2.25 3.42
N PHE A 101 3.52 -1.55 4.34
CA PHE A 101 3.33 -0.10 4.42
C PHE A 101 3.97 0.67 3.25
N HIS A 102 5.00 0.12 2.61
CA HIS A 102 5.51 0.71 1.38
C HIS A 102 4.49 0.63 0.25
N TYR A 103 3.76 -0.47 0.10
CA TYR A 103 2.69 -0.58 -0.90
C TYR A 103 1.51 0.34 -0.59
N VAL A 104 1.05 0.38 0.67
CA VAL A 104 -0.14 1.17 1.04
C VAL A 104 0.15 2.66 1.14
N MET A 105 1.24 3.05 1.78
CA MET A 105 1.55 4.45 2.06
C MET A 105 2.59 5.01 1.09
N GLY A 106 3.76 4.37 0.99
CA GLY A 106 4.88 4.87 0.21
C GLY A 106 4.55 4.95 -1.29
N LEU A 107 4.22 3.82 -1.89
CA LEU A 107 3.92 3.76 -3.33
C LEU A 107 2.61 4.45 -3.68
N ALA A 108 1.55 4.23 -2.89
CA ALA A 108 0.26 4.83 -3.17
C ALA A 108 0.33 6.36 -3.15
N ALA A 109 0.98 6.96 -2.16
CA ALA A 109 1.14 8.42 -2.09
C ALA A 109 1.96 8.96 -3.29
N ILE A 110 3.08 8.32 -3.62
CA ILE A 110 3.94 8.76 -4.72
C ILE A 110 3.25 8.60 -6.08
N LEU A 111 2.57 7.47 -6.31
CA LEU A 111 1.81 7.25 -7.55
C LEU A 111 0.69 8.28 -7.72
N ALA A 112 -0.03 8.59 -6.64
CA ALA A 112 -1.08 9.61 -6.66
C ALA A 112 -0.50 11.02 -6.91
N MET A 113 0.66 11.34 -6.30
CA MET A 113 1.34 12.61 -6.56
C MET A 113 1.79 12.73 -8.01
N PHE A 114 2.37 11.70 -8.61
CA PHE A 114 2.75 11.73 -10.02
C PHE A 114 1.53 11.78 -10.94
N ALA A 115 0.46 11.05 -10.64
CA ALA A 115 -0.79 11.16 -11.39
C ALA A 115 -1.30 12.61 -11.41
N GLY A 116 -1.35 13.26 -10.25
CA GLY A 116 -1.76 14.64 -10.12
C GLY A 116 -0.79 15.61 -10.79
N TRP A 117 0.51 15.42 -10.61
CA TRP A 117 1.55 16.25 -11.22
C TRP A 117 1.42 16.25 -12.74
N TYR A 118 1.43 15.08 -13.37
CA TYR A 118 1.30 14.97 -14.82
C TYR A 118 -0.06 15.48 -15.34
N TYR A 119 -1.11 15.34 -14.56
CA TYR A 119 -2.43 15.83 -14.93
C TYR A 119 -2.50 17.37 -14.92
N TRP A 120 -1.91 18.02 -13.93
CA TRP A 120 -2.05 19.45 -13.74
C TRP A 120 -0.87 20.31 -14.22
N ILE A 121 0.30 19.74 -14.48
CA ILE A 121 1.50 20.51 -14.86
C ILE A 121 1.27 21.42 -16.07
N GLY A 122 0.55 20.92 -17.07
CA GLY A 122 0.20 21.71 -18.27
C GLY A 122 -0.68 22.92 -17.93
N LYS A 123 -1.62 22.75 -16.99
CA LYS A 123 -2.48 23.85 -16.52
C LYS A 123 -1.73 24.86 -15.68
N MET A 124 -0.75 24.39 -14.87
CA MET A 124 0.04 25.24 -13.96
C MET A 124 1.10 26.05 -14.71
N THR A 125 1.74 25.47 -15.73
CA THR A 125 2.91 26.06 -16.38
C THR A 125 2.67 26.50 -17.83
N GLY A 126 1.53 26.11 -18.43
CA GLY A 126 1.26 26.28 -19.86
C GLY A 126 2.11 25.40 -20.79
N ARG A 127 2.92 24.49 -20.24
CA ARG A 127 3.83 23.63 -21.00
C ARG A 127 3.43 22.15 -20.82
N ARG A 128 3.54 21.39 -21.92
CA ARG A 128 3.35 19.94 -21.90
C ARG A 128 4.67 19.21 -21.66
N TYR A 129 4.60 18.09 -20.97
CA TYR A 129 5.73 17.17 -20.82
C TYR A 129 5.90 16.28 -22.06
N PRO A 130 7.10 15.76 -22.33
CA PRO A 130 7.33 14.79 -23.41
C PRO A 130 6.73 13.43 -23.02
N GLU A 131 5.65 13.05 -23.67
CA GLU A 131 4.84 11.87 -23.35
C GLU A 131 5.67 10.57 -23.33
N GLY A 132 6.56 10.37 -24.31
CA GLY A 132 7.39 9.17 -24.40
C GLY A 132 8.35 9.02 -23.23
N LEU A 133 9.04 10.11 -22.85
CA LEU A 133 9.97 10.10 -21.72
C LEU A 133 9.24 9.90 -20.38
N SER A 134 8.05 10.46 -20.25
CA SER A 134 7.23 10.33 -19.07
C SER A 134 6.67 8.90 -18.92
N LYS A 135 6.32 8.22 -20.01
CA LYS A 135 5.97 6.80 -20.00
C LYS A 135 7.16 5.91 -19.64
N LEU A 136 8.34 6.25 -20.15
CA LEU A 136 9.56 5.54 -19.78
C LEU A 136 9.84 5.66 -18.29
N GLN A 137 9.73 6.87 -17.73
CA GLN A 137 9.87 7.13 -16.29
C GLN A 137 8.85 6.34 -15.47
N PHE A 138 7.59 6.29 -15.90
CA PHE A 138 6.55 5.48 -15.27
C PHE A 138 6.95 4.00 -15.16
N TRP A 139 7.40 3.40 -16.27
CA TRP A 139 7.79 1.99 -16.26
C TRP A 139 9.01 1.71 -15.40
N PHE A 140 10.04 2.55 -15.46
CA PHE A 140 11.20 2.41 -14.57
C PHE A 140 10.78 2.50 -13.11
N PHE A 141 9.91 3.44 -12.77
CA PHE A 141 9.43 3.59 -11.41
C PHE A 141 8.63 2.38 -10.95
N VAL A 142 7.60 1.97 -11.69
CA VAL A 142 6.70 0.87 -11.29
C VAL A 142 7.45 -0.46 -11.23
N ILE A 143 8.30 -0.76 -12.20
CA ILE A 143 9.12 -1.97 -12.18
C ILE A 143 10.11 -1.93 -11.00
N GLY A 144 10.85 -0.84 -10.84
CA GLY A 144 11.85 -0.69 -9.80
C GLY A 144 11.29 -0.86 -8.39
N VAL A 145 10.15 -0.24 -8.10
CA VAL A 145 9.51 -0.37 -6.77
C VAL A 145 8.99 -1.79 -6.50
N ASN A 146 8.49 -2.48 -7.52
CA ASN A 146 8.06 -3.85 -7.35
C ASN A 146 9.23 -4.82 -7.18
N VAL A 147 10.32 -4.64 -7.92
CA VAL A 147 11.56 -5.42 -7.73
C VAL A 147 12.14 -5.21 -6.33
N LEU A 148 12.01 -3.99 -5.78
CA LEU A 148 12.52 -3.68 -4.45
C LEU A 148 11.62 -4.20 -3.32
N PHE A 149 10.32 -3.91 -3.38
CA PHE A 149 9.43 -4.14 -2.23
C PHE A 149 8.67 -5.46 -2.28
N PHE A 150 8.39 -6.01 -3.45
CA PHE A 150 7.64 -7.27 -3.54
C PHE A 150 8.39 -8.45 -2.91
N PRO A 151 9.71 -8.65 -3.16
CA PRO A 151 10.46 -9.73 -2.53
C PRO A 151 10.55 -9.61 -1.00
N GLN A 152 10.40 -8.42 -0.43
CA GLN A 152 10.43 -8.21 1.01
C GLN A 152 9.29 -8.92 1.75
N HIS A 153 8.17 -9.22 1.08
CA HIS A 153 7.15 -10.08 1.67
C HIS A 153 7.69 -11.48 1.98
N PHE A 154 8.46 -12.05 1.07
CA PHE A 154 9.07 -13.39 1.24
C PHE A 154 10.16 -13.38 2.31
N SER A 155 11.01 -12.35 2.33
CA SER A 155 12.01 -12.18 3.38
C SER A 155 11.35 -12.07 4.77
N GLY A 156 10.22 -11.35 4.86
CA GLY A 156 9.45 -11.24 6.09
C GLY A 156 8.77 -12.54 6.50
N ILE A 157 8.25 -13.33 5.55
CA ILE A 157 7.71 -14.68 5.82
C ILE A 157 8.80 -15.61 6.33
N ALA A 158 10.03 -15.48 5.83
CA ALA A 158 11.19 -16.21 6.32
C ALA A 158 11.69 -15.74 7.70
N GLY A 159 11.08 -14.68 8.26
CA GLY A 159 11.40 -14.18 9.60
C GLY A 159 12.47 -13.09 9.65
N MET A 160 12.88 -12.53 8.51
CA MET A 160 13.87 -11.46 8.49
C MET A 160 13.38 -10.23 9.28
N PRO A 161 14.04 -9.84 10.38
CA PRO A 161 13.64 -8.69 11.18
C PRO A 161 13.95 -7.39 10.44
N ARG A 162 13.14 -6.35 10.68
CA ARG A 162 13.41 -4.99 10.20
C ARG A 162 14.32 -4.24 11.19
N ARG A 163 14.85 -3.07 10.76
CA ARG A 163 15.66 -2.16 11.59
C ARG A 163 16.98 -2.77 12.08
N ILE A 164 17.53 -3.67 11.30
CA ILE A 164 18.83 -4.27 11.57
C ILE A 164 19.92 -3.54 10.78
N PRO A 165 21.13 -3.35 11.31
CA PRO A 165 22.22 -2.69 10.61
C PRO A 165 22.85 -3.57 9.52
N ASP A 166 22.74 -4.89 9.68
CA ASP A 166 23.20 -5.91 8.75
C ASP A 166 22.31 -7.14 8.88
N TYR A 167 22.22 -7.95 7.83
CA TYR A 167 21.39 -9.15 7.82
C TYR A 167 22.22 -10.41 8.00
N PRO A 168 21.68 -11.42 8.71
CA PRO A 168 22.34 -12.71 8.84
C PRO A 168 22.54 -13.40 7.48
N ASP A 169 23.62 -14.19 7.36
CA ASP A 169 23.97 -14.92 6.12
C ASP A 169 22.82 -15.80 5.56
N ALA A 170 21.90 -16.21 6.42
CA ALA A 170 20.71 -16.96 6.01
C ALA A 170 19.78 -16.18 5.04
N TYR A 171 19.95 -14.87 4.92
CA TYR A 171 19.17 -13.99 4.03
C TYR A 171 20.02 -13.38 2.90
N ALA A 172 21.28 -13.81 2.75
CA ALA A 172 22.21 -13.34 1.72
C ALA A 172 21.93 -13.94 0.33
#